data_ca7f4cea892ae2c3f98ce3f5232db155
#
_entry.id   ca7f4cea892ae2c3f98ce3f5232db155
#
_cell.length_a   1.000
_cell.length_b   1.000
_cell.length_c   1.000
_cell.angle_alpha   90.00
_cell.angle_beta   90.00
_cell.angle_gamma   90.00
#
_symmetry.space_group_name_H-M   'P 1'
#
loop_
_entity.id
_entity.type
_entity.pdbx_description
1 polymer ?
#
loop_
_entity_poly.entity_id
_entity_poly.type
_entity_poly.pdbx_seq_one_letter_code
_entity_poly.pdbx_strand_id
1 'polypeptide(L)'
;PATGQLRAGAHTDYGTVTILRGDDVPGATQVMLPSGEWIDVLPPPGGFVCNIGDAMADWTGGRWRSTLHRVGNPPSGAAQLDRISIVFFHQPNHDAVLGGLGDGQASSVTYAEHYLGKLLKATHRRLDPSVEDGGRANLGTAAGVLRPPAD
;
A
#
# COMPACT_ATOMS: atom_id res chain seq x y z
N PRO A 1 14.61 -17.03 -7.02
CA PRO A 1 14.67 -16.19 -5.83
C PRO A 1 15.25 -16.97 -4.64
N ALA A 2 15.98 -16.29 -3.76
CA ALA A 2 16.49 -16.89 -2.54
C ALA A 2 15.35 -17.32 -1.62
N THR A 3 15.61 -18.24 -0.69
CA THR A 3 14.61 -18.68 0.29
C THR A 3 14.09 -17.48 1.08
N GLY A 4 12.78 -17.32 1.13
CA GLY A 4 12.12 -16.19 1.79
C GLY A 4 12.06 -14.87 0.99
N GLN A 5 12.70 -14.79 -0.17
CA GLN A 5 12.61 -13.64 -1.05
C GLN A 5 11.22 -13.60 -1.70
N LEU A 6 10.59 -12.42 -1.67
CA LEU A 6 9.31 -12.14 -2.34
C LEU A 6 9.55 -11.34 -3.63
N ARG A 7 8.65 -11.45 -4.60
CA ARG A 7 8.67 -10.59 -5.80
C ARG A 7 8.37 -9.13 -5.45
N ALA A 8 7.46 -8.89 -4.50
CA ALA A 8 7.26 -7.62 -3.83
C ALA A 8 6.99 -7.86 -2.35
N GLY A 9 7.71 -7.14 -1.49
CA GLY A 9 7.53 -7.22 -0.03
C GLY A 9 6.17 -6.73 0.41
N ALA A 10 5.80 -7.01 1.66
CA ALA A 10 4.54 -6.53 2.23
C ALA A 10 4.50 -5.00 2.28
N HIS A 11 3.44 -4.39 1.76
CA HIS A 11 3.24 -2.94 1.70
C HIS A 11 1.76 -2.58 1.59
N THR A 12 1.46 -1.32 1.78
CA THR A 12 0.19 -0.68 1.44
C THR A 12 0.44 0.33 0.31
N ASP A 13 -0.58 0.62 -0.48
CA ASP A 13 -0.50 1.62 -1.54
C ASP A 13 -0.75 3.03 -0.98
N TYR A 14 -0.03 4.03 -1.48
CA TYR A 14 -0.09 5.40 -0.94
C TYR A 14 -1.29 6.21 -1.43
N GLY A 15 -1.86 5.83 -2.59
CA GLY A 15 -2.96 6.55 -3.24
C GLY A 15 -4.34 6.25 -2.65
N THR A 16 -5.36 6.42 -3.48
CA THR A 16 -6.76 6.16 -3.08
C THR A 16 -7.21 4.75 -3.44
N VAL A 17 -7.08 4.38 -4.70
CA VAL A 17 -7.50 3.08 -5.24
C VAL A 17 -6.42 2.56 -6.18
N THR A 18 -6.14 1.29 -6.07
CA THR A 18 -5.30 0.55 -7.01
C THR A 18 -6.16 -0.44 -7.78
N ILE A 19 -5.97 -0.51 -9.08
CA ILE A 19 -6.61 -1.48 -9.96
C ILE A 19 -5.51 -2.31 -10.61
N LEU A 20 -5.53 -3.61 -10.36
CA LEU A 20 -4.54 -4.56 -10.87
C LEU A 20 -5.21 -5.52 -11.86
N ARG A 21 -4.64 -5.63 -13.05
CA ARG A 21 -4.92 -6.68 -14.03
C ARG A 21 -3.72 -7.60 -14.12
N GLY A 22 -3.88 -8.86 -13.76
CA GLY A 22 -2.89 -9.90 -13.99
C GLY A 22 -3.24 -10.75 -15.20
N ASP A 23 -2.27 -11.53 -15.67
CA ASP A 23 -2.51 -12.65 -16.54
C ASP A 23 -3.06 -13.85 -15.75
N ASP A 24 -3.35 -14.96 -16.45
CA ASP A 24 -3.93 -16.17 -15.85
C ASP A 24 -2.86 -17.09 -15.22
N VAL A 25 -1.61 -16.63 -15.07
CA VAL A 25 -0.54 -17.40 -14.40
C VAL A 25 -0.82 -17.42 -12.89
N PRO A 26 -0.95 -18.63 -12.29
CA PRO A 26 -1.36 -18.77 -10.91
C PRO A 26 -0.35 -18.18 -9.91
N GLY A 27 -0.90 -17.70 -8.83
CA GLY A 27 -0.18 -17.24 -7.65
C GLY A 27 0.32 -15.81 -7.78
N ALA A 28 0.70 -15.30 -6.69
CA ALA A 28 1.54 -14.17 -6.41
C ALA A 28 0.91 -13.09 -5.56
N THR A 29 -0.26 -12.55 -5.90
CA THR A 29 -0.87 -11.49 -5.07
C THR A 29 -1.51 -12.10 -3.82
N GLN A 30 -1.04 -11.66 -2.66
CA GLN A 30 -1.57 -12.08 -1.36
C GLN A 30 -1.96 -10.86 -0.55
N VAL A 31 -3.02 -10.99 0.23
CA VAL A 31 -3.48 -9.97 1.18
C VAL A 31 -3.46 -10.51 2.60
N MET A 32 -3.21 -9.62 3.55
CA MET A 32 -3.26 -9.96 4.97
C MET A 32 -4.66 -9.72 5.52
N LEU A 33 -5.25 -10.77 6.08
CA LEU A 33 -6.50 -10.67 6.82
C LEU A 33 -6.29 -9.99 8.18
N PRO A 34 -7.37 -9.49 8.81
CA PRO A 34 -7.29 -8.98 10.18
C PRO A 34 -6.78 -9.99 11.22
N SER A 35 -6.89 -11.29 10.93
CA SER A 35 -6.33 -12.39 11.72
C SER A 35 -4.79 -12.47 11.67
N GLY A 36 -4.15 -11.75 10.74
CA GLY A 36 -2.72 -11.86 10.45
C GLY A 36 -2.38 -12.95 9.42
N GLU A 37 -3.36 -13.65 8.91
CA GLU A 37 -3.19 -14.69 7.89
C GLU A 37 -3.04 -14.08 6.50
N TRP A 38 -2.12 -14.63 5.69
CA TRP A 38 -1.98 -14.30 4.28
C TRP A 38 -2.81 -15.23 3.42
N ILE A 39 -3.65 -14.66 2.57
CA ILE A 39 -4.46 -15.40 1.61
C ILE A 39 -4.14 -14.97 0.18
N ASP A 40 -4.24 -15.92 -0.75
CA ASP A 40 -4.09 -15.64 -2.18
C ASP A 40 -5.32 -14.88 -2.71
N VAL A 41 -5.08 -13.90 -3.57
CA VAL A 41 -6.13 -13.18 -4.28
C VAL A 41 -6.25 -13.74 -5.69
N LEU A 42 -7.39 -14.37 -5.95
CA LEU A 42 -7.70 -15.01 -7.23
C LEU A 42 -8.87 -14.28 -7.90
N PRO A 43 -8.60 -13.32 -8.79
CA PRO A 43 -9.66 -12.67 -9.55
C PRO A 43 -10.30 -13.67 -10.51
N PRO A 44 -11.59 -13.52 -10.85
CA PRO A 44 -12.19 -14.33 -11.90
C PRO A 44 -11.50 -14.07 -13.25
N PRO A 45 -11.60 -15.00 -14.21
CA PRO A 45 -11.04 -14.79 -15.56
C PRO A 45 -11.50 -13.46 -16.16
N GLY A 46 -10.57 -12.65 -16.67
CA GLY A 46 -10.87 -11.31 -17.17
C GLY A 46 -11.12 -10.25 -16.10
N GLY A 47 -11.14 -10.62 -14.83
CA GLY A 47 -11.40 -9.72 -13.71
C GLY A 47 -10.21 -8.85 -13.31
N PHE A 48 -10.47 -7.94 -12.39
CA PHE A 48 -9.48 -7.07 -11.77
C PHE A 48 -9.41 -7.32 -10.27
N VAL A 49 -8.25 -7.10 -9.68
CA VAL A 49 -8.10 -6.92 -8.23
C VAL A 49 -8.11 -5.43 -7.96
N CYS A 50 -8.99 -5.00 -7.04
CA CYS A 50 -9.03 -3.61 -6.60
C CYS A 50 -8.77 -3.55 -5.10
N ASN A 51 -7.92 -2.63 -4.68
CA ASN A 51 -7.67 -2.37 -3.26
C ASN A 51 -7.68 -0.88 -2.95
N ILE A 52 -8.00 -0.59 -1.71
CA ILE A 52 -7.97 0.76 -1.14
C ILE A 52 -6.54 1.08 -0.73
N GLY A 53 -6.11 2.30 -1.02
CA GLY A 53 -4.83 2.83 -0.57
C GLY A 53 -4.95 3.74 0.66
N ASP A 54 -3.80 4.14 1.18
CA ASP A 54 -3.67 4.86 2.44
C ASP A 54 -4.35 6.23 2.41
N ALA A 55 -4.27 6.97 1.30
CA ALA A 55 -4.94 8.27 1.16
C ALA A 55 -6.47 8.15 1.28
N MET A 56 -7.06 7.10 0.74
CA MET A 56 -8.49 6.85 0.88
C MET A 56 -8.85 6.41 2.29
N ALA A 57 -7.99 5.61 2.92
CA ALA A 57 -8.18 5.22 4.32
C ALA A 57 -8.18 6.46 5.23
N ASP A 58 -7.22 7.36 5.04
CA ASP A 58 -7.14 8.62 5.79
C ASP A 58 -8.35 9.53 5.48
N TRP A 59 -8.74 9.63 4.20
CA TRP A 59 -9.86 10.44 3.76
C TRP A 59 -11.20 10.01 4.36
N THR A 60 -11.36 8.70 4.57
CA THR A 60 -12.58 8.13 5.16
C THR A 60 -12.50 7.94 6.68
N GLY A 61 -11.45 8.49 7.34
CA GLY A 61 -11.24 8.32 8.77
C GLY A 61 -11.05 6.87 9.20
N GLY A 62 -10.43 6.04 8.35
CA GLY A 62 -10.22 4.61 8.58
C GLY A 62 -11.43 3.71 8.32
N ARG A 63 -12.54 4.28 7.85
CA ARG A 63 -13.75 3.52 7.50
C ARG A 63 -13.49 2.52 6.38
N TRP A 64 -12.70 2.91 5.37
CA TRP A 64 -12.18 2.03 4.33
C TRP A 64 -10.71 1.77 4.60
N ARG A 65 -10.36 0.50 4.71
CA ARG A 65 -9.01 0.13 5.15
C ARG A 65 -8.08 -0.03 3.95
N SER A 66 -6.90 0.52 4.07
CA SER A 66 -5.78 0.16 3.22
C SER A 66 -5.27 -1.22 3.63
N THR A 67 -5.29 -2.17 2.70
CA THR A 67 -4.98 -3.56 2.99
C THR A 67 -3.52 -3.86 2.69
N LEU A 68 -2.82 -4.42 3.69
CA LEU A 68 -1.45 -4.90 3.53
C LEU A 68 -1.45 -6.06 2.53
N HIS A 69 -0.61 -5.95 1.51
CA HIS A 69 -0.50 -6.96 0.47
C HIS A 69 0.96 -7.18 0.05
N ARG A 70 1.20 -8.29 -0.63
CA ARG A 70 2.53 -8.68 -1.11
C ARG A 70 2.41 -9.48 -2.39
N VAL A 71 3.54 -9.68 -3.07
CA VAL A 71 3.63 -10.59 -4.21
C VAL A 71 4.58 -11.72 -3.86
N GLY A 72 4.01 -12.91 -3.70
CA GLY A 72 4.73 -14.13 -3.43
C GLY A 72 5.47 -14.67 -4.66
N ASN A 73 6.17 -15.79 -4.45
CA ASN A 73 6.75 -16.55 -5.55
C ASN A 73 5.70 -17.51 -6.10
N PRO A 74 5.74 -17.82 -7.40
CA PRO A 74 4.87 -18.83 -7.97
C PRO A 74 5.16 -20.20 -7.39
N PRO A 75 4.20 -21.13 -7.40
CA PRO A 75 4.44 -22.53 -7.11
C PRO A 75 5.58 -23.09 -7.97
N SER A 76 6.31 -24.08 -7.49
CA SER A 76 7.47 -24.64 -8.18
C SER A 76 7.17 -25.07 -9.63
N GLY A 77 5.97 -25.56 -9.92
CA GLY A 77 5.53 -25.93 -11.27
C GLY A 77 5.30 -24.75 -12.22
N ALA A 78 5.11 -23.54 -11.70
CA ALA A 78 4.90 -22.32 -12.48
C ALA A 78 6.12 -21.37 -12.47
N ALA A 79 7.23 -21.78 -11.87
CA ALA A 79 8.43 -20.95 -11.71
C ALA A 79 9.09 -20.54 -13.04
N GLN A 80 8.84 -21.31 -14.11
CA GLN A 80 9.34 -21.09 -15.47
C GLN A 80 8.44 -20.17 -16.31
N LEU A 81 7.24 -19.84 -15.81
CA LEU A 81 6.30 -19.02 -16.56
C LEU A 81 6.55 -17.54 -16.31
N ASP A 82 6.61 -16.78 -17.39
CA ASP A 82 6.56 -15.33 -17.30
C ASP A 82 5.19 -14.89 -16.81
N ARG A 83 5.17 -13.88 -15.96
CA ARG A 83 3.95 -13.29 -15.42
C ARG A 83 3.93 -11.80 -15.68
N ILE A 84 2.85 -11.33 -16.27
CA ILE A 84 2.62 -9.91 -16.53
C ILE A 84 1.46 -9.44 -15.67
N SER A 85 1.64 -8.29 -15.04
CA SER A 85 0.57 -7.56 -14.39
C SER A 85 0.67 -6.08 -14.72
N ILE A 86 -0.49 -5.47 -14.95
CA ILE A 86 -0.63 -4.05 -15.22
C ILE A 86 -1.32 -3.44 -14.01
N VAL A 87 -0.70 -2.42 -13.43
CA VAL A 87 -1.19 -1.74 -12.24
C VAL A 87 -1.52 -0.30 -12.57
N PHE A 88 -2.71 0.13 -12.18
CA PHE A 88 -3.13 1.53 -12.20
C PHE A 88 -3.28 2.02 -10.77
N PHE A 89 -2.49 3.04 -10.40
CA PHE A 89 -2.56 3.71 -9.12
C PHE A 89 -3.31 5.03 -9.28
N HIS A 90 -4.54 5.12 -8.76
CA HIS A 90 -5.25 6.38 -8.71
C HIS A 90 -4.75 7.21 -7.54
N GLN A 91 -4.40 8.47 -7.83
CA GLN A 91 -3.92 9.42 -6.85
C GLN A 91 -4.74 10.72 -6.93
N PRO A 92 -5.03 11.37 -5.80
CA PRO A 92 -5.65 12.69 -5.81
C PRO A 92 -4.72 13.76 -6.39
N ASN A 93 -5.24 14.93 -6.63
CA ASN A 93 -4.40 16.10 -6.87
C ASN A 93 -3.47 16.33 -5.67
N HIS A 94 -2.29 16.89 -5.93
CA HIS A 94 -1.28 17.11 -4.89
C HIS A 94 -1.76 18.02 -3.74
N ASP A 95 -2.64 18.97 -4.05
CA ASP A 95 -3.24 19.94 -3.13
C ASP A 95 -4.57 19.48 -2.50
N ALA A 96 -5.05 18.28 -2.87
CA ALA A 96 -6.26 17.72 -2.28
C ALA A 96 -6.08 17.49 -0.78
N VAL A 97 -6.97 18.04 0.03
CA VAL A 97 -6.97 17.85 1.49
C VAL A 97 -7.56 16.48 1.81
N LEU A 98 -6.81 15.66 2.53
CA LEU A 98 -7.25 14.35 2.99
C LEU A 98 -8.01 14.49 4.32
N GLY A 99 -9.29 14.21 4.29
CA GLY A 99 -10.16 14.28 5.46
C GLY A 99 -11.57 14.77 5.13
N GLY A 100 -12.50 14.48 6.00
CA GLY A 100 -13.88 15.01 5.90
C GLY A 100 -14.88 14.17 5.14
N LEU A 101 -14.55 12.96 4.67
CA LEU A 101 -15.53 12.02 4.10
C LEU A 101 -16.18 11.12 5.18
N GLY A 102 -16.34 11.60 6.37
CA GLY A 102 -16.96 10.85 7.49
C GLY A 102 -17.07 11.73 8.72
N ASP A 103 -17.52 11.17 9.81
CA ASP A 103 -17.70 11.84 11.11
C ASP A 103 -16.35 12.12 11.82
N GLY A 104 -15.24 11.86 11.14
CA GLY A 104 -13.89 12.10 11.63
C GLY A 104 -13.48 13.57 11.52
N GLN A 105 -12.57 13.98 12.38
CA GLN A 105 -11.98 15.33 12.31
C GLN A 105 -11.37 15.57 10.93
N ALA A 106 -11.66 16.68 10.33
CA ALA A 106 -11.04 17.08 9.07
C ALA A 106 -9.52 17.13 9.26
N SER A 107 -8.81 16.29 8.51
CA SER A 107 -7.36 16.43 8.38
C SER A 107 -7.06 17.71 7.64
N SER A 108 -6.01 18.41 8.04
CA SER A 108 -5.46 19.53 7.28
C SER A 108 -4.32 19.13 6.36
N VAL A 109 -4.03 17.80 6.28
CA VAL A 109 -2.91 17.28 5.51
C VAL A 109 -3.29 17.18 4.04
N THR A 110 -2.47 17.74 3.17
CA THR A 110 -2.61 17.57 1.73
C THR A 110 -2.10 16.21 1.27
N TYR A 111 -2.54 15.78 0.08
CA TYR A 111 -2.03 14.54 -0.51
C TYR A 111 -0.51 14.59 -0.73
N ALA A 112 0.03 15.74 -1.12
CA ALA A 112 1.48 15.91 -1.27
C ALA A 112 2.24 15.65 0.03
N GLU A 113 1.79 16.21 1.15
CA GLU A 113 2.40 15.98 2.47
C GLU A 113 2.30 14.52 2.90
N HIS A 114 1.12 13.90 2.71
CA HIS A 114 0.90 12.47 2.95
C HIS A 114 1.89 11.61 2.14
N TYR A 115 1.95 11.84 0.83
CA TYR A 115 2.80 11.08 -0.08
C TYR A 115 4.29 11.22 0.26
N LEU A 116 4.76 12.44 0.47
CA LEU A 116 6.14 12.71 0.87
C LEU A 116 6.49 12.06 2.21
N GLY A 117 5.58 12.11 3.17
CA GLY A 117 5.77 11.43 4.46
C GLY A 117 5.95 9.91 4.32
N LYS A 118 5.17 9.27 3.43
CA LYS A 118 5.31 7.83 3.11
C LYS A 118 6.62 7.54 2.39
N LEU A 119 6.97 8.36 1.40
CA LEU A 119 8.20 8.20 0.62
C LEU A 119 9.45 8.30 1.50
N LEU A 120 9.50 9.29 2.39
CA LEU A 120 10.61 9.47 3.31
C LEU A 120 10.75 8.26 4.26
N LYS A 121 9.66 7.76 4.83
CA LYS A 121 9.68 6.54 5.66
C LYS A 121 10.21 5.33 4.90
N ALA A 122 9.76 5.13 3.66
CA ALA A 122 10.22 4.03 2.82
C ALA A 122 11.71 4.15 2.47
N THR A 123 12.22 5.37 2.27
CA THR A 123 13.63 5.64 1.97
C THR A 123 14.51 5.41 3.19
N HIS A 124 14.11 5.92 4.37
CA HIS A 124 14.84 5.66 5.62
C HIS A 124 14.94 4.18 5.93
N ARG A 125 13.85 3.43 5.73
CA ARG A 125 13.84 1.98 5.92
C ARG A 125 14.79 1.23 4.98
N ARG A 126 15.01 1.72 3.77
CA ARG A 126 16.01 1.15 2.84
C ARG A 126 17.45 1.44 3.26
N LEU A 127 17.69 2.56 3.92
CA LEU A 127 19.01 3.00 4.37
C LEU A 127 19.37 2.42 5.75
N ASP A 128 18.38 2.09 6.57
CA ASP A 128 18.55 1.46 7.89
C ASP A 128 17.66 0.22 8.03
N PRO A 129 18.18 -0.97 7.67
CA PRO A 129 17.45 -2.23 7.79
C PRO A 129 17.11 -2.64 9.23
N SER A 130 17.70 -2.00 10.25
CA SER A 130 17.44 -2.30 11.66
C SER A 130 16.12 -1.73 12.16
N VAL A 131 15.44 -0.87 11.38
CA VAL A 131 14.12 -0.35 11.70
C VAL A 131 13.10 -1.46 11.44
N GLU A 132 12.82 -2.26 12.46
CA GLU A 132 11.80 -3.29 12.43
C GLU A 132 10.42 -2.71 12.12
N ASP A 133 9.72 -3.42 11.24
CA ASP A 133 8.33 -3.16 10.93
C ASP A 133 7.47 -3.63 12.11
N GLY A 134 7.28 -2.77 13.06
CA GLY A 134 6.23 -2.96 14.04
C GLY A 134 4.90 -2.98 13.28
N GLY A 135 4.42 -4.16 12.93
CA GLY A 135 3.20 -4.43 12.14
C GLY A 135 1.91 -3.94 12.80
N ARG A 136 1.89 -2.68 13.15
CA ARG A 136 0.72 -1.91 13.55
C ARG A 136 0.59 -0.73 12.60
N ALA A 137 -0.46 -0.77 11.80
CA ALA A 137 -1.06 0.44 11.25
C ALA A 137 -1.51 1.32 12.43
N ASN A 138 -0.56 1.94 13.11
CA ASN A 138 -0.85 3.00 14.05
C ASN A 138 -1.02 4.26 13.21
N LEU A 139 -2.27 4.58 12.91
CA LEU A 139 -2.70 5.91 12.50
C LEU A 139 -2.51 6.86 13.70
N GLY A 140 -1.25 7.06 14.09
CA GLY A 140 -0.83 8.05 15.04
C GLY A 140 -0.52 9.32 14.27
N THR A 141 -1.29 10.35 14.55
CA THR A 141 -1.11 11.76 14.21
C THR A 141 0.34 12.13 13.89
N ALA A 142 0.65 12.29 12.63
CA ALA A 142 1.91 12.90 12.20
C ALA A 142 1.81 14.43 12.40
N ALA A 143 1.83 14.87 13.66
CA ALA A 143 2.13 16.25 14.00
C ALA A 143 3.66 16.41 14.04
N GLY A 144 4.23 16.67 12.87
CA GLY A 144 5.64 17.00 12.71
C GLY A 144 5.79 17.85 11.48
N VAL A 145 5.43 19.13 11.61
CA VAL A 145 5.65 20.15 10.59
C VAL A 145 7.15 20.35 10.43
N LEU A 146 7.69 19.98 9.28
CA LEU A 146 8.98 20.47 8.83
C LEU A 146 8.84 21.98 8.56
N ARG A 147 9.34 22.84 9.46
CA ARG A 147 9.54 24.26 9.17
C ARG A 147 10.70 24.37 8.16
N PRO A 148 10.55 25.19 7.11
CA PRO A 148 11.67 25.54 6.27
C PRO A 148 12.70 26.33 7.11
N PRO A 149 14.02 26.24 6.77
CA PRO A 149 15.03 27.07 7.42
C PRO A 149 14.69 28.53 7.24
N ALA A 150 14.84 29.32 8.30
CA ALA A 150 14.75 30.76 8.25
C ALA A 150 15.98 31.32 7.49
N ASP A 151 15.74 32.28 6.62
CA ASP A 151 16.77 33.06 5.90
C ASP A 151 17.72 33.79 6.86
#